data_65429057b5dd1ac66fd9afaf789e6181
#
_entry.id   65429057b5dd1ac66fd9afaf789e6181
#
_cell.length_a   1.000
_cell.length_b   1.000
_cell.length_c   1.000
_cell.angle_alpha   90.00
_cell.angle_beta   90.00
_cell.angle_gamma   90.00
#
_symmetry.space_group_name_H-M   'P 1'
#
loop_
_entity.id
_entity.type
_entity.pdbx_description
1 polymer ?
#
loop_
_entity_poly.entity_id
_entity_poly.type
_entity_poly.pdbx_seq_one_letter_code
_entity_poly.pdbx_strand_id
1 'polypeptide(L)'
;MRDFKEIRVAVAGTGYVGLSIATLLSQHHHVTAVDVIPEKVEKLNNKVSPIQDDYIEKYLAEKPLDLVATLDGRSAYADADFVVIAAPTNYDPVKNYFDTSRVEEVIDLVLEVNPDAVMVIKSTIPVGYTRNLYVKYAQKGVKKFNLLFSPEFLRESKALYDNLYPSRIIVGCPKIIDCPEFAEENRAIRSVTDVNMLQEAARTFAVLLQEGAAKENIDTLFMGMKEAEAVKLFANTYLALRVSYFNELDTYAEIKGLDSKAIIEGVGLDCLLYTSDA
;
A
#
# COMPACT_ATOMS: atom_id res chain seq x y z
N MET A 1 -11.92 -14.31 11.05
CA MET A 1 -12.36 -13.17 10.24
C MET A 1 -13.88 -13.15 10.23
N ARG A 2 -14.50 -11.99 10.34
CA ARG A 2 -15.95 -11.78 10.29
C ARG A 2 -16.52 -12.10 8.91
N ASP A 3 -17.86 -12.16 8.80
CA ASP A 3 -18.51 -12.21 7.50
C ASP A 3 -18.14 -10.96 6.69
N PHE A 4 -18.09 -11.08 5.34
CA PHE A 4 -17.52 -10.02 4.48
C PHE A 4 -18.10 -8.63 4.74
N LYS A 5 -19.42 -8.51 4.93
CA LYS A 5 -20.09 -7.23 5.19
C LYS A 5 -19.84 -6.65 6.59
N GLU A 6 -19.31 -7.44 7.50
CA GLU A 6 -19.02 -7.06 8.88
C GLU A 6 -17.53 -6.84 9.12
N ILE A 7 -16.69 -6.97 8.07
CA ILE A 7 -15.26 -6.75 8.15
C ILE A 7 -14.98 -5.35 8.67
N ARG A 8 -14.11 -5.27 9.68
CA ARG A 8 -13.60 -4.03 10.25
C ARG A 8 -12.15 -3.84 9.86
N VAL A 9 -11.84 -2.63 9.40
CA VAL A 9 -10.50 -2.28 8.95
C VAL A 9 -9.93 -1.16 9.81
N ALA A 10 -8.73 -1.36 10.31
CA ALA A 10 -7.95 -0.27 10.89
C ALA A 10 -6.87 0.18 9.88
N VAL A 11 -6.64 1.48 9.79
CA VAL A 11 -5.63 2.05 8.89
C VAL A 11 -4.63 2.87 9.71
N ALA A 12 -3.38 2.43 9.75
CA ALA A 12 -2.29 3.10 10.47
C ALA A 12 -1.60 4.13 9.57
N GLY A 13 -1.77 5.40 9.89
CA GLY A 13 -1.29 6.55 9.13
C GLY A 13 -2.37 7.18 8.26
N THR A 14 -2.50 8.51 8.29
CA THR A 14 -3.47 9.31 7.53
C THR A 14 -2.78 10.26 6.54
N GLY A 15 -1.69 9.81 5.94
CA GLY A 15 -1.09 10.43 4.75
C GLY A 15 -1.89 10.09 3.49
N TYR A 16 -1.37 10.43 2.31
CA TYR A 16 -2.04 10.18 1.03
C TYR A 16 -2.48 8.71 0.85
N VAL A 17 -1.58 7.77 1.14
CA VAL A 17 -1.86 6.33 1.00
C VAL A 17 -2.92 5.88 1.99
N GLY A 18 -2.72 6.13 3.28
CA GLY A 18 -3.61 5.63 4.32
C GLY A 18 -4.99 6.27 4.26
N LEU A 19 -5.07 7.61 4.12
CA LEU A 19 -6.37 8.29 4.10
C LEU A 19 -7.18 7.96 2.84
N SER A 20 -6.54 7.81 1.68
CA SER A 20 -7.25 7.40 0.46
C SER A 20 -7.83 5.99 0.58
N ILE A 21 -7.09 5.04 1.17
CA ILE A 21 -7.58 3.69 1.45
C ILE A 21 -8.69 3.71 2.52
N ALA A 22 -8.51 4.48 3.59
CA ALA A 22 -9.54 4.61 4.63
C ALA A 22 -10.84 5.16 4.06
N THR A 23 -10.78 6.21 3.23
CA THR A 23 -11.93 6.79 2.54
C THR A 23 -12.55 5.81 1.55
N LEU A 24 -11.73 5.08 0.78
CA LEU A 24 -12.19 4.08 -0.17
C LEU A 24 -13.03 2.98 0.51
N LEU A 25 -12.47 2.38 1.58
CA LEU A 25 -13.07 1.23 2.26
C LEU A 25 -14.28 1.63 3.12
N SER A 26 -14.26 2.85 3.69
CA SER A 26 -15.35 3.32 4.55
C SER A 26 -16.67 3.60 3.83
N GLN A 27 -16.69 3.48 2.51
CA GLN A 27 -17.93 3.50 1.73
C GLN A 27 -18.83 2.27 2.02
N HIS A 28 -18.22 1.15 2.43
CA HIS A 28 -18.90 -0.14 2.57
C HIS A 28 -18.61 -0.86 3.88
N HIS A 29 -17.54 -0.49 4.58
CA HIS A 29 -17.05 -1.16 5.79
C HIS A 29 -16.75 -0.16 6.90
N HIS A 30 -16.79 -0.64 8.15
CA HIS A 30 -16.33 0.16 9.29
C HIS A 30 -14.81 0.33 9.25
N VAL A 31 -14.34 1.58 9.20
CA VAL A 31 -12.92 1.91 9.13
C VAL A 31 -12.52 2.81 10.29
N THR A 32 -11.49 2.40 11.03
CA THR A 32 -10.85 3.23 12.06
C THR A 32 -9.47 3.70 11.56
N ALA A 33 -9.36 4.98 11.26
CA ALA A 33 -8.09 5.60 10.88
C ALA A 33 -7.30 6.01 12.12
N VAL A 34 -6.05 5.57 12.21
CA VAL A 34 -5.15 5.86 13.33
C VAL A 34 -4.04 6.80 12.89
N ASP A 35 -3.86 7.90 13.57
CA ASP A 35 -2.71 8.80 13.37
C ASP A 35 -2.17 9.26 14.73
N VAL A 36 -0.92 9.69 14.76
CA VAL A 36 -0.26 10.20 15.97
C VAL A 36 -0.43 11.71 16.15
N ILE A 37 -1.00 12.39 15.15
CA ILE A 37 -1.15 13.85 15.11
C ILE A 37 -2.60 14.23 15.48
N PRO A 38 -2.84 14.84 16.67
CA PRO A 38 -4.18 15.17 17.14
C PRO A 38 -5.01 16.02 16.18
N GLU A 39 -4.40 17.02 15.54
CA GLU A 39 -5.11 17.92 14.61
C GLU A 39 -5.63 17.18 13.37
N LYS A 40 -4.94 16.13 12.93
CA LYS A 40 -5.41 15.29 11.81
C LYS A 40 -6.64 14.48 12.22
N VAL A 41 -6.59 13.87 13.40
CA VAL A 41 -7.70 13.10 13.97
C VAL A 41 -8.93 13.98 14.16
N GLU A 42 -8.77 15.18 14.72
CA GLU A 42 -9.85 16.14 14.90
C GLU A 42 -10.47 16.55 13.56
N LYS A 43 -9.64 16.92 12.57
CA LYS A 43 -10.13 17.26 11.22
C LYS A 43 -10.96 16.13 10.62
N LEU A 44 -10.46 14.90 10.63
CA LEU A 44 -11.16 13.76 10.04
C LEU A 44 -12.50 13.49 10.70
N ASN A 45 -12.58 13.55 12.03
CA ASN A 45 -13.84 13.38 12.76
C ASN A 45 -14.82 14.52 12.50
N ASN A 46 -14.34 15.71 12.08
CA ASN A 46 -15.15 16.83 11.61
C ASN A 46 -15.37 16.80 10.08
N LYS A 47 -15.07 15.69 9.41
CA LYS A 47 -15.21 15.51 7.95
C LYS A 47 -14.40 16.50 7.11
N VAL A 48 -13.26 16.95 7.64
CA VAL A 48 -12.31 17.85 6.97
C VAL A 48 -11.04 17.06 6.64
N SER A 49 -10.58 17.14 5.41
CA SER A 49 -9.33 16.47 5.00
C SER A 49 -8.11 17.15 5.65
N PRO A 50 -7.19 16.39 6.27
CA PRO A 50 -5.92 16.92 6.76
C PRO A 50 -4.85 17.05 5.67
N ILE A 51 -5.13 16.58 4.45
CA ILE A 51 -4.24 16.63 3.29
C ILE A 51 -4.97 17.22 2.09
N GLN A 52 -4.23 17.72 1.12
CA GLN A 52 -4.80 18.29 -0.10
C GLN A 52 -5.07 17.17 -1.12
N ASP A 53 -6.34 16.80 -1.28
CA ASP A 53 -6.83 15.86 -2.28
C ASP A 53 -8.31 16.14 -2.53
N ASP A 54 -8.64 16.67 -3.69
CA ASP A 54 -9.99 17.14 -4.03
C ASP A 54 -11.05 16.03 -3.90
N TYR A 55 -10.68 14.78 -4.21
CA TYR A 55 -11.60 13.66 -4.11
C TYR A 55 -11.83 13.22 -2.65
N ILE A 56 -10.78 13.24 -1.81
CA ILE A 56 -10.93 12.97 -0.37
C ILE A 56 -11.81 14.04 0.27
N GLU A 57 -11.54 15.32 0.00
CA GLU A 57 -12.33 16.45 0.51
C GLU A 57 -13.81 16.30 0.13
N LYS A 58 -14.07 16.01 -1.14
CA LYS A 58 -15.43 15.77 -1.66
C LYS A 58 -16.11 14.58 -0.99
N TYR A 59 -15.42 13.44 -0.86
CA TYR A 59 -15.99 12.23 -0.28
C TYR A 59 -16.30 12.40 1.21
N LEU A 60 -15.41 13.03 1.98
CA LEU A 60 -15.64 13.33 3.39
C LEU A 60 -16.86 14.24 3.59
N ALA A 61 -17.08 15.23 2.70
CA ALA A 61 -18.18 16.17 2.79
C ALA A 61 -19.52 15.58 2.32
N GLU A 62 -19.53 14.76 1.24
CA GLU A 62 -20.75 14.40 0.52
C GLU A 62 -21.20 12.94 0.73
N LYS A 63 -20.27 12.03 1.09
CA LYS A 63 -20.58 10.60 1.17
C LYS A 63 -20.89 10.13 2.60
N PRO A 64 -21.79 9.18 2.77
CA PRO A 64 -22.00 8.51 4.06
C PRO A 64 -20.87 7.51 4.31
N LEU A 65 -19.75 7.98 4.86
CA LEU A 65 -18.59 7.14 5.16
C LEU A 65 -18.69 6.62 6.60
N ASP A 66 -18.49 5.32 6.80
CA ASP A 66 -18.33 4.73 8.14
C ASP A 66 -16.84 4.80 8.55
N LEU A 67 -16.38 6.03 8.76
CA LEU A 67 -15.00 6.38 9.06
C LEU A 67 -14.90 7.10 10.40
N VAL A 68 -14.09 6.58 11.30
CA VAL A 68 -13.73 7.21 12.58
C VAL A 68 -12.21 7.34 12.65
N ALA A 69 -11.71 8.47 13.16
CA ALA A 69 -10.29 8.67 13.40
C ALA A 69 -9.97 8.68 14.91
N THR A 70 -8.81 8.13 15.28
CA THR A 70 -8.37 8.03 16.66
C THR A 70 -6.86 8.14 16.83
N LEU A 71 -6.41 8.58 18.01
CA LEU A 71 -5.01 8.48 18.46
C LEU A 71 -4.73 7.12 19.12
N ASP A 72 -5.77 6.37 19.50
CA ASP A 72 -5.64 5.09 20.20
C ASP A 72 -5.58 3.92 19.21
N GLY A 73 -4.35 3.65 18.73
CA GLY A 73 -4.09 2.50 17.88
C GLY A 73 -4.36 1.16 18.57
N ARG A 74 -4.18 1.08 19.90
CA ARG A 74 -4.42 -0.14 20.66
C ARG A 74 -5.87 -0.61 20.54
N SER A 75 -6.81 0.26 20.81
CA SER A 75 -8.24 -0.04 20.70
C SER A 75 -8.65 -0.29 19.25
N ALA A 76 -8.12 0.48 18.30
CA ALA A 76 -8.45 0.35 16.88
C ALA A 76 -8.00 -1.01 16.31
N TYR A 77 -6.80 -1.48 16.66
CA TYR A 77 -6.26 -2.74 16.12
C TYR A 77 -6.84 -3.96 16.82
N ALA A 78 -7.24 -3.84 18.09
CA ALA A 78 -7.83 -4.94 18.86
C ALA A 78 -9.11 -5.51 18.23
N ASP A 79 -9.88 -4.69 17.52
CA ASP A 79 -11.18 -5.06 16.92
C ASP A 79 -11.14 -5.14 15.38
N ALA A 80 -9.96 -5.07 14.77
CA ALA A 80 -9.81 -5.10 13.31
C ALA A 80 -9.62 -6.52 12.78
N ASP A 81 -10.25 -6.85 11.65
CA ASP A 81 -9.93 -8.03 10.85
C ASP A 81 -8.70 -7.79 9.97
N PHE A 82 -8.62 -6.57 9.40
CA PHE A 82 -7.46 -6.10 8.65
C PHE A 82 -6.85 -4.86 9.29
N VAL A 83 -5.52 -4.82 9.38
CA VAL A 83 -4.76 -3.63 9.73
C VAL A 83 -3.91 -3.21 8.56
N VAL A 84 -4.31 -2.14 7.88
CA VAL A 84 -3.57 -1.56 6.76
C VAL A 84 -2.50 -0.63 7.29
N ILE A 85 -1.24 -0.93 6.99
CA ILE A 85 -0.08 -0.17 7.47
C ILE A 85 0.40 0.77 6.37
N ALA A 86 0.08 2.05 6.52
CA ALA A 86 0.48 3.16 5.65
C ALA A 86 1.36 4.18 6.42
N ALA A 87 2.14 3.67 7.36
CA ALA A 87 3.08 4.46 8.13
C ALA A 87 4.22 4.99 7.23
N PRO A 88 4.76 6.18 7.49
CA PRO A 88 5.83 6.74 6.68
C PRO A 88 7.09 5.86 6.74
N THR A 89 7.72 5.69 5.57
CA THR A 89 9.02 5.05 5.42
C THR A 89 9.95 6.03 4.73
N ASN A 90 10.94 6.54 5.45
CA ASN A 90 11.87 7.52 4.93
C ASN A 90 13.11 6.82 4.36
N TYR A 91 13.52 7.21 3.15
CA TYR A 91 14.79 6.75 2.59
C TYR A 91 15.89 7.76 2.93
N ASP A 92 16.95 7.29 3.59
CA ASP A 92 18.18 8.06 3.85
C ASP A 92 19.18 7.76 2.71
N PRO A 93 19.40 8.69 1.77
CA PRO A 93 20.28 8.46 0.63
C PRO A 93 21.77 8.40 1.02
N VAL A 94 22.14 8.93 2.19
CA VAL A 94 23.53 8.90 2.67
C VAL A 94 23.87 7.52 3.22
N LYS A 95 22.92 6.91 3.93
CA LYS A 95 23.07 5.58 4.53
C LYS A 95 22.58 4.46 3.62
N ASN A 96 21.96 4.79 2.48
CA ASN A 96 21.26 3.83 1.63
C ASN A 96 20.29 2.94 2.43
N TYR A 97 19.51 3.54 3.30
CA TYR A 97 18.68 2.86 4.27
C TYR A 97 17.24 3.36 4.26
N PHE A 98 16.30 2.43 4.28
CA PHE A 98 14.88 2.71 4.53
C PHE A 98 14.59 2.63 6.02
N ASP A 99 14.14 3.71 6.62
CA ASP A 99 13.64 3.69 8.00
C ASP A 99 12.22 3.10 8.01
N THR A 100 12.13 1.85 8.41
CA THR A 100 10.89 1.09 8.54
C THR A 100 10.42 0.97 10.00
N SER A 101 11.02 1.71 10.92
CA SER A 101 10.74 1.65 12.36
C SER A 101 9.26 1.84 12.67
N ARG A 102 8.60 2.79 12.00
CA ARG A 102 7.16 3.06 12.19
C ARG A 102 6.27 1.92 11.73
N VAL A 103 6.67 1.21 10.67
CA VAL A 103 5.96 0.00 10.23
C VAL A 103 6.06 -1.10 11.29
N GLU A 104 7.25 -1.31 11.83
CA GLU A 104 7.46 -2.33 12.87
C GLU A 104 6.79 -1.98 14.19
N GLU A 105 6.74 -0.70 14.60
CA GLU A 105 5.97 -0.24 15.77
C GLU A 105 4.48 -0.60 15.65
N VAL A 106 3.89 -0.41 14.47
CA VAL A 106 2.50 -0.81 14.24
C VAL A 106 2.35 -2.33 14.31
N ILE A 107 3.25 -3.08 13.68
CA ILE A 107 3.25 -4.56 13.71
C ILE A 107 3.34 -5.06 15.16
N ASP A 108 4.29 -4.54 15.94
CA ASP A 108 4.49 -4.95 17.34
C ASP A 108 3.23 -4.68 18.18
N LEU A 109 2.57 -3.53 17.98
CA LEU A 109 1.32 -3.20 18.66
C LEU A 109 0.16 -4.11 18.24
N VAL A 110 0.03 -4.41 16.93
CA VAL A 110 -0.99 -5.35 16.44
C VAL A 110 -0.79 -6.73 17.05
N LEU A 111 0.44 -7.23 17.06
CA LEU A 111 0.75 -8.54 17.64
C LEU A 111 0.45 -8.63 19.15
N GLU A 112 0.58 -7.51 19.86
CA GLU A 112 0.27 -7.43 21.28
C GLU A 112 -1.24 -7.50 21.55
N VAL A 113 -2.06 -6.81 20.74
CA VAL A 113 -3.50 -6.65 21.03
C VAL A 113 -4.40 -7.58 20.22
N ASN A 114 -3.96 -7.99 19.02
CA ASN A 114 -4.77 -8.84 18.11
C ASN A 114 -3.88 -9.62 17.12
N PRO A 115 -3.23 -10.70 17.56
CA PRO A 115 -2.37 -11.50 16.69
C PRO A 115 -3.12 -12.26 15.59
N ASP A 116 -4.45 -12.27 15.62
CA ASP A 116 -5.28 -12.89 14.59
C ASP A 116 -5.58 -11.94 13.41
N ALA A 117 -5.40 -10.63 13.58
CA ALA A 117 -5.58 -9.67 12.50
C ALA A 117 -4.65 -9.93 11.31
N VAL A 118 -5.14 -9.65 10.12
CA VAL A 118 -4.31 -9.67 8.91
C VAL A 118 -3.73 -8.28 8.68
N MET A 119 -2.42 -8.17 8.79
CA MET A 119 -1.69 -6.94 8.50
C MET A 119 -1.40 -6.83 7.02
N VAL A 120 -1.60 -5.64 6.45
CA VAL A 120 -1.32 -5.35 5.03
C VAL A 120 -0.44 -4.12 4.94
N ILE A 121 0.84 -4.29 4.60
CA ILE A 121 1.73 -3.16 4.37
C ILE A 121 1.39 -2.53 3.01
N LYS A 122 1.15 -1.22 3.03
CA LYS A 122 0.95 -0.36 1.85
C LYS A 122 2.12 0.61 1.67
N SER A 123 2.93 0.84 2.71
CA SER A 123 4.12 1.69 2.66
C SER A 123 5.15 1.14 1.69
N THR A 124 5.96 2.03 1.08
CA THR A 124 7.09 1.62 0.24
C THR A 124 8.19 1.02 1.10
N ILE A 125 8.59 -0.20 0.77
CA ILE A 125 9.57 -1.00 1.50
C ILE A 125 10.59 -1.63 0.54
N PRO A 126 11.79 -2.00 1.02
CA PRO A 126 12.79 -2.69 0.21
C PRO A 126 12.35 -4.09 -0.22
N VAL A 127 12.88 -4.56 -1.35
CA VAL A 127 12.64 -5.94 -1.81
C VAL A 127 13.22 -6.95 -0.82
N GLY A 128 12.38 -7.91 -0.40
CA GLY A 128 12.71 -8.94 0.60
C GLY A 128 12.34 -8.57 2.03
N TYR A 129 11.90 -7.33 2.28
CA TYR A 129 11.60 -6.85 3.62
C TYR A 129 10.52 -7.68 4.32
N THR A 130 9.40 -7.97 3.66
CA THR A 130 8.31 -8.74 4.27
C THR A 130 8.74 -10.16 4.64
N ARG A 131 9.55 -10.82 3.80
CA ARG A 131 10.11 -12.14 4.17
C ARG A 131 11.05 -12.07 5.36
N ASN A 132 11.88 -11.05 5.43
CA ASN A 132 12.78 -10.82 6.57
C ASN A 132 11.98 -10.62 7.86
N LEU A 133 10.82 -9.96 7.80
CA LEU A 133 9.92 -9.84 8.95
C LEU A 133 9.41 -11.22 9.41
N TYR A 134 9.02 -12.12 8.50
CA TYR A 134 8.61 -13.48 8.87
C TYR A 134 9.72 -14.22 9.64
N VAL A 135 10.97 -14.14 9.17
CA VAL A 135 12.12 -14.74 9.87
C VAL A 135 12.33 -14.08 11.23
N LYS A 136 12.34 -12.75 11.28
CA LYS A 136 12.53 -11.95 12.50
C LYS A 136 11.50 -12.31 13.58
N TYR A 137 10.20 -12.33 13.22
CA TYR A 137 9.15 -12.57 14.19
C TYR A 137 9.05 -14.06 14.59
N ALA A 138 9.38 -15.00 13.70
CA ALA A 138 9.53 -16.40 14.05
C ALA A 138 10.66 -16.62 15.09
N GLN A 139 11.82 -15.95 14.90
CA GLN A 139 12.94 -15.99 15.84
C GLN A 139 12.61 -15.33 17.19
N LYS A 140 11.75 -14.29 17.20
CA LYS A 140 11.21 -13.71 18.44
C LYS A 140 10.21 -14.63 19.17
N GLY A 141 9.85 -15.79 18.59
CA GLY A 141 8.91 -16.75 19.18
C GLY A 141 7.44 -16.39 19.00
N VAL A 142 7.11 -15.47 18.09
CA VAL A 142 5.74 -15.16 17.71
C VAL A 142 5.06 -16.42 17.14
N LYS A 143 3.81 -16.67 17.52
CA LYS A 143 3.05 -17.87 17.11
C LYS A 143 2.09 -17.62 15.96
N LYS A 144 1.65 -16.37 15.78
CA LYS A 144 0.77 -15.96 14.69
C LYS A 144 1.29 -14.66 14.10
N PHE A 145 1.60 -14.68 12.82
CA PHE A 145 2.12 -13.52 12.08
C PHE A 145 1.49 -13.49 10.69
N ASN A 146 0.37 -12.79 10.55
CA ASN A 146 -0.43 -12.75 9.34
C ASN A 146 -0.12 -11.47 8.58
N LEU A 147 0.86 -11.50 7.68
CA LEU A 147 1.33 -10.33 6.95
C LEU A 147 1.16 -10.50 5.44
N LEU A 148 0.58 -9.49 4.79
CA LEU A 148 0.50 -9.31 3.35
C LEU A 148 1.22 -8.03 2.94
N PHE A 149 1.52 -7.91 1.66
CA PHE A 149 2.01 -6.68 1.06
C PHE A 149 1.13 -6.29 -0.13
N SER A 150 0.64 -5.07 -0.17
CA SER A 150 -0.13 -4.56 -1.30
C SER A 150 0.38 -3.19 -1.70
N PRO A 151 1.26 -3.09 -2.71
CA PRO A 151 1.82 -1.83 -3.16
C PRO A 151 0.74 -0.85 -3.62
N GLU A 152 1.05 0.44 -3.54
CA GLU A 152 0.26 1.51 -4.11
C GLU A 152 0.93 2.07 -5.39
N PHE A 153 0.12 2.66 -6.28
CA PHE A 153 0.56 3.28 -7.53
C PHE A 153 -0.14 4.63 -7.74
N LEU A 154 -0.39 5.34 -6.64
CA LEU A 154 -1.10 6.61 -6.61
C LEU A 154 -0.16 7.81 -6.79
N ARG A 155 -0.75 8.92 -7.20
CA ARG A 155 -0.12 10.25 -7.23
C ARG A 155 -0.53 11.04 -5.99
N GLU A 156 0.39 11.78 -5.41
CA GLU A 156 0.07 12.76 -4.37
C GLU A 156 -0.98 13.75 -4.89
N SER A 157 -1.86 14.21 -4.01
CA SER A 157 -3.02 15.07 -4.30
C SER A 157 -4.10 14.49 -5.25
N LYS A 158 -3.95 13.23 -5.73
CA LYS A 158 -4.94 12.48 -6.51
C LYS A 158 -5.09 11.05 -5.99
N ALA A 159 -4.75 10.81 -4.74
CA ALA A 159 -4.64 9.49 -4.17
C ALA A 159 -5.97 8.73 -4.16
N LEU A 160 -7.08 9.39 -3.80
CA LEU A 160 -8.38 8.74 -3.83
C LEU A 160 -8.85 8.51 -5.26
N TYR A 161 -8.64 9.44 -6.19
CA TYR A 161 -8.96 9.22 -7.60
C TYR A 161 -8.26 7.97 -8.16
N ASP A 162 -6.96 7.84 -7.88
CA ASP A 162 -6.16 6.71 -8.35
C ASP A 162 -6.57 5.38 -7.70
N ASN A 163 -7.14 5.40 -6.48
CA ASN A 163 -7.74 4.24 -5.83
C ASN A 163 -9.16 3.94 -6.33
N LEU A 164 -9.94 4.95 -6.73
CA LEU A 164 -11.25 4.76 -7.38
C LEU A 164 -11.13 4.20 -8.80
N TYR A 165 -10.08 4.57 -9.52
CA TYR A 165 -9.80 4.14 -10.89
C TYR A 165 -8.41 3.51 -11.01
N PRO A 166 -8.12 2.44 -10.27
CA PRO A 166 -6.78 1.87 -10.25
C PRO A 166 -6.45 1.21 -11.59
N SER A 167 -5.17 1.33 -12.00
CA SER A 167 -4.67 0.59 -13.16
C SER A 167 -4.71 -0.91 -12.90
N ARG A 168 -4.40 -1.32 -11.68
CA ARG A 168 -4.35 -2.70 -11.20
C ARG A 168 -4.38 -2.77 -9.69
N ILE A 169 -4.75 -3.93 -9.15
CA ILE A 169 -4.60 -4.29 -7.73
C ILE A 169 -3.56 -5.41 -7.64
N ILE A 170 -2.60 -5.27 -6.75
CA ILE A 170 -1.58 -6.30 -6.48
C ILE A 170 -1.62 -6.66 -5.00
N VAL A 171 -1.67 -7.96 -4.72
CA VAL A 171 -1.53 -8.47 -3.36
C VAL A 171 -0.44 -9.53 -3.33
N GLY A 172 0.65 -9.23 -2.63
CA GLY A 172 1.73 -10.13 -2.31
C GLY A 172 1.42 -10.93 -1.06
N CYS A 173 1.50 -12.25 -1.14
CA CYS A 173 1.33 -13.16 -0.02
C CYS A 173 2.54 -14.09 0.15
N PRO A 174 2.72 -14.68 1.34
CA PRO A 174 3.79 -15.64 1.57
C PRO A 174 3.68 -16.79 0.57
N LYS A 175 4.81 -17.12 -0.03
CA LYS A 175 4.94 -18.24 -0.95
C LYS A 175 6.03 -19.18 -0.46
N ILE A 176 5.73 -20.45 -0.39
CA ILE A 176 6.74 -21.49 -0.13
C ILE A 176 7.49 -21.75 -1.44
N ILE A 177 8.80 -21.55 -1.41
CA ILE A 177 9.68 -21.72 -2.58
C ILE A 177 10.41 -23.04 -2.40
N ASP A 178 10.16 -24.01 -3.27
CA ASP A 178 10.80 -25.33 -3.23
C ASP A 178 12.25 -25.23 -3.76
N CYS A 179 13.12 -24.66 -2.92
CA CYS A 179 14.54 -24.51 -3.17
C CYS A 179 15.28 -24.57 -1.83
N PRO A 180 16.38 -25.33 -1.70
CA PRO A 180 17.17 -25.45 -0.48
C PRO A 180 17.63 -24.10 0.10
N GLU A 181 17.95 -23.14 -0.75
CA GLU A 181 18.39 -21.80 -0.37
C GLU A 181 17.33 -21.05 0.47
N PHE A 182 16.04 -21.39 0.31
CA PHE A 182 14.93 -20.78 1.04
C PHE A 182 14.37 -21.63 2.18
N ALA A 183 15.09 -22.72 2.56
CA ALA A 183 14.60 -23.68 3.56
C ALA A 183 14.35 -23.03 4.94
N GLU A 184 15.20 -22.10 5.36
CA GLU A 184 15.04 -21.39 6.64
C GLU A 184 13.84 -20.45 6.58
N GLU A 185 13.71 -19.64 5.54
CA GLU A 185 12.59 -18.74 5.33
C GLU A 185 11.25 -19.49 5.24
N ASN A 186 11.21 -20.61 4.50
CA ASN A 186 10.03 -21.46 4.41
C ASN A 186 9.62 -22.02 5.77
N ARG A 187 10.60 -22.43 6.59
CA ARG A 187 10.37 -22.92 7.93
C ARG A 187 9.83 -21.82 8.83
N ALA A 188 10.40 -20.64 8.77
CA ALA A 188 9.94 -19.48 9.52
C ALA A 188 8.47 -19.15 9.15
N ILE A 189 8.16 -19.01 7.86
CA ILE A 189 6.79 -18.75 7.39
C ILE A 189 5.81 -19.80 7.94
N ARG A 190 6.08 -21.08 7.74
CA ARG A 190 5.21 -22.18 8.17
C ARG A 190 5.04 -22.25 9.70
N SER A 191 6.01 -21.72 10.47
CA SER A 191 5.94 -21.77 11.93
C SER A 191 5.03 -20.72 12.54
N VAL A 192 4.70 -19.65 11.79
CA VAL A 192 3.97 -18.49 12.33
C VAL A 192 2.68 -18.16 11.57
N THR A 193 2.42 -18.80 10.42
CA THR A 193 1.20 -18.54 9.65
C THR A 193 0.73 -19.75 8.85
N ASP A 194 -0.59 -19.81 8.62
CA ASP A 194 -1.19 -20.68 7.61
C ASP A 194 -1.22 -19.94 6.26
N VAL A 195 -0.41 -20.42 5.31
CA VAL A 195 -0.27 -19.83 3.99
C VAL A 195 -1.59 -19.88 3.20
N ASN A 196 -2.39 -20.93 3.33
CA ASN A 196 -3.66 -21.03 2.62
C ASN A 196 -4.67 -20.01 3.17
N MET A 197 -4.75 -19.87 4.50
CA MET A 197 -5.58 -18.85 5.14
C MET A 197 -5.19 -17.45 4.66
N LEU A 198 -3.89 -17.15 4.56
CA LEU A 198 -3.44 -15.85 4.07
C LEU A 198 -3.72 -15.63 2.58
N GLN A 199 -3.70 -16.66 1.75
CA GLN A 199 -4.12 -16.55 0.35
C GLN A 199 -5.61 -16.19 0.25
N GLU A 200 -6.47 -16.78 1.06
CA GLU A 200 -7.88 -16.40 1.12
C GLU A 200 -8.07 -14.96 1.67
N ALA A 201 -7.33 -14.58 2.70
CA ALA A 201 -7.32 -13.21 3.20
C ALA A 201 -6.84 -12.21 2.14
N ALA A 202 -5.85 -12.56 1.32
CA ALA A 202 -5.39 -11.74 0.21
C ALA A 202 -6.49 -11.52 -0.84
N ARG A 203 -7.27 -12.58 -1.17
CA ARG A 203 -8.43 -12.45 -2.06
C ARG A 203 -9.51 -11.56 -1.45
N THR A 204 -9.82 -11.77 -0.18
CA THR A 204 -10.78 -10.92 0.55
C THR A 204 -10.34 -9.46 0.52
N PHE A 205 -9.07 -9.18 0.81
CA PHE A 205 -8.54 -7.81 0.76
C PHE A 205 -8.64 -7.19 -0.64
N ALA A 206 -8.35 -7.95 -1.69
CA ALA A 206 -8.50 -7.48 -3.07
C ALA A 206 -9.97 -7.15 -3.40
N VAL A 207 -10.93 -7.96 -2.92
CA VAL A 207 -12.37 -7.70 -3.10
C VAL A 207 -12.80 -6.43 -2.34
N LEU A 208 -12.28 -6.18 -1.13
CA LEU A 208 -12.53 -4.92 -0.40
C LEU A 208 -12.10 -3.70 -1.23
N LEU A 209 -10.92 -3.77 -1.88
CA LEU A 209 -10.44 -2.68 -2.73
C LEU A 209 -11.29 -2.52 -4.01
N GLN A 210 -11.73 -3.64 -4.62
CA GLN A 210 -12.59 -3.62 -5.80
C GLN A 210 -13.98 -3.06 -5.49
N GLU A 211 -14.56 -3.41 -4.34
CA GLU A 211 -15.88 -2.92 -3.91
C GLU A 211 -15.88 -1.39 -3.71
N GLY A 212 -14.81 -0.84 -3.15
CA GLY A 212 -14.66 0.62 -2.99
C GLY A 212 -14.36 1.37 -4.29
N ALA A 213 -13.82 0.71 -5.31
CA ALA A 213 -13.43 1.32 -6.56
C ALA A 213 -14.65 1.68 -7.43
N ALA A 214 -14.51 2.75 -8.22
CA ALA A 214 -15.51 3.13 -9.22
C ALA A 214 -15.26 2.46 -10.58
N LYS A 215 -14.03 1.98 -10.82
CA LYS A 215 -13.67 1.27 -12.05
C LYS A 215 -14.15 -0.18 -11.98
N GLU A 216 -14.77 -0.64 -13.05
CA GLU A 216 -15.11 -2.05 -13.26
C GLU A 216 -13.94 -2.82 -13.89
N ASN A 217 -13.92 -4.14 -13.71
CA ASN A 217 -12.96 -5.06 -14.36
C ASN A 217 -11.48 -4.66 -14.09
N ILE A 218 -11.13 -4.54 -12.82
CA ILE A 218 -9.77 -4.19 -12.39
C ILE A 218 -8.88 -5.44 -12.46
N ASP A 219 -7.78 -5.35 -13.21
CA ASP A 219 -6.75 -6.38 -13.22
C ASP A 219 -6.21 -6.60 -11.80
N THR A 220 -6.39 -7.82 -11.30
CA THR A 220 -6.03 -8.18 -9.93
C THR A 220 -5.02 -9.31 -9.94
N LEU A 221 -3.82 -9.05 -9.41
CA LEU A 221 -2.69 -9.95 -9.45
C LEU A 221 -2.32 -10.42 -8.05
N PHE A 222 -2.23 -11.74 -7.88
CA PHE A 222 -1.72 -12.38 -6.67
C PHE A 222 -0.34 -12.96 -6.96
N MET A 223 0.65 -12.61 -6.13
CA MET A 223 2.03 -13.02 -6.36
C MET A 223 2.77 -13.22 -5.02
N GLY A 224 4.02 -13.66 -5.07
CA GLY A 224 4.86 -13.70 -3.87
C GLY A 224 5.18 -12.28 -3.38
N MET A 225 5.53 -12.17 -2.12
CA MET A 225 5.80 -10.87 -1.48
C MET A 225 6.99 -10.15 -2.15
N LYS A 226 8.09 -10.87 -2.43
CA LYS A 226 9.27 -10.27 -3.11
C LYS A 226 8.93 -9.75 -4.50
N GLU A 227 8.10 -10.47 -5.24
CA GLU A 227 7.65 -10.06 -6.56
C GLU A 227 6.79 -8.79 -6.48
N ALA A 228 5.87 -8.70 -5.51
CA ALA A 228 5.05 -7.51 -5.30
C ALA A 228 5.88 -6.28 -4.89
N GLU A 229 6.88 -6.46 -4.01
CA GLU A 229 7.85 -5.43 -3.64
C GLU A 229 8.67 -4.97 -4.85
N ALA A 230 9.14 -5.93 -5.67
CA ALA A 230 9.89 -5.63 -6.88
C ALA A 230 9.04 -4.88 -7.91
N VAL A 231 7.76 -5.22 -8.09
CA VAL A 231 6.86 -4.47 -8.98
C VAL A 231 6.78 -2.99 -8.56
N LYS A 232 6.68 -2.70 -7.26
CA LYS A 232 6.67 -1.31 -6.78
C LYS A 232 7.99 -0.60 -7.07
N LEU A 233 9.12 -1.25 -6.80
CA LEU A 233 10.44 -0.69 -7.06
C LEU A 233 10.63 -0.39 -8.55
N PHE A 234 10.37 -1.36 -9.41
CA PHE A 234 10.59 -1.20 -10.86
C PHE A 234 9.59 -0.24 -11.50
N ALA A 235 8.33 -0.18 -11.04
CA ALA A 235 7.37 0.82 -11.50
C ALA A 235 7.85 2.26 -11.20
N ASN A 236 8.35 2.50 -9.99
CA ASN A 236 8.89 3.80 -9.61
C ASN A 236 10.18 4.14 -10.38
N THR A 237 11.08 3.15 -10.57
CA THR A 237 12.32 3.32 -11.33
C THR A 237 12.04 3.63 -12.80
N TYR A 238 11.07 2.94 -13.41
CA TYR A 238 10.66 3.20 -14.78
C TYR A 238 10.07 4.61 -14.95
N LEU A 239 9.25 5.06 -14.00
CA LEU A 239 8.73 6.42 -14.00
C LEU A 239 9.87 7.46 -13.90
N ALA A 240 10.83 7.24 -13.00
CA ALA A 240 12.01 8.11 -12.87
C ALA A 240 12.87 8.14 -14.16
N LEU A 241 13.05 6.97 -14.79
CA LEU A 241 13.77 6.88 -16.08
C LEU A 241 13.06 7.69 -17.17
N ARG A 242 11.74 7.62 -17.25
CA ARG A 242 10.96 8.42 -18.21
C ARG A 242 11.13 9.92 -17.97
N VAL A 243 11.05 10.36 -16.72
CA VAL A 243 11.27 11.79 -16.39
C VAL A 243 12.67 12.22 -16.80
N SER A 244 13.71 11.43 -16.48
CA SER A 244 15.09 11.72 -16.87
C SER A 244 15.25 11.78 -18.39
N TYR A 245 14.64 10.84 -19.12
CA TYR A 245 14.70 10.83 -20.59
C TYR A 245 14.13 12.14 -21.20
N PHE A 246 12.96 12.58 -20.74
CA PHE A 246 12.37 13.80 -21.26
C PHE A 246 13.12 15.07 -20.83
N ASN A 247 13.74 15.09 -19.64
CA ASN A 247 14.60 16.17 -19.22
C ASN A 247 15.85 16.28 -20.10
N GLU A 248 16.50 15.17 -20.44
CA GLU A 248 17.64 15.15 -21.36
C GLU A 248 17.23 15.58 -22.78
N LEU A 249 16.05 15.16 -23.26
CA LEU A 249 15.50 15.58 -24.54
C LEU A 249 15.27 17.10 -24.56
N ASP A 250 14.68 17.67 -23.50
CA ASP A 250 14.44 19.12 -23.38
C ASP A 250 15.77 19.89 -23.40
N THR A 251 16.75 19.44 -22.63
CA THR A 251 18.11 20.02 -22.61
C THR A 251 18.76 19.99 -24.01
N TYR A 252 18.65 18.86 -24.72
CA TYR A 252 19.19 18.73 -26.09
C TYR A 252 18.50 19.69 -27.04
N ALA A 253 17.16 19.80 -26.97
CA ALA A 253 16.39 20.70 -27.81
C ALA A 253 16.79 22.17 -27.57
N GLU A 254 16.94 22.58 -26.31
CA GLU A 254 17.39 23.92 -25.93
C GLU A 254 18.77 24.26 -26.52
N ILE A 255 19.76 23.35 -26.34
CA ILE A 255 21.12 23.55 -26.86
C ILE A 255 21.14 23.67 -28.40
N LYS A 256 20.21 22.97 -29.09
CA LYS A 256 20.12 22.95 -30.56
C LYS A 256 19.17 24.00 -31.14
N GLY A 257 18.49 24.79 -30.32
CA GLY A 257 17.49 25.74 -30.75
C GLY A 257 16.26 25.11 -31.40
N LEU A 258 15.87 23.92 -30.92
CA LEU A 258 14.71 23.16 -31.42
C LEU A 258 13.49 23.40 -30.50
N ASP A 259 12.29 23.15 -31.04
CA ASP A 259 11.06 23.20 -30.28
C ASP A 259 10.89 21.87 -29.52
N SER A 260 11.22 21.84 -28.22
CA SER A 260 11.15 20.68 -27.37
C SER A 260 9.71 20.16 -27.24
N LYS A 261 8.71 21.02 -27.22
CA LYS A 261 7.31 20.64 -27.15
C LYS A 261 6.87 19.81 -28.34
N ALA A 262 7.21 20.29 -29.57
CA ALA A 262 6.90 19.57 -30.80
C ALA A 262 7.58 18.19 -30.85
N ILE A 263 8.84 18.09 -30.34
CA ILE A 263 9.58 16.83 -30.29
C ILE A 263 8.93 15.88 -29.27
N ILE A 264 8.59 16.36 -28.07
CA ILE A 264 7.95 15.56 -27.01
C ILE A 264 6.59 15.05 -27.50
N GLU A 265 5.78 15.89 -28.13
CA GLU A 265 4.49 15.50 -28.72
C GLU A 265 4.68 14.40 -29.79
N GLY A 266 5.66 14.54 -30.67
CA GLY A 266 5.95 13.55 -31.71
C GLY A 266 6.43 12.21 -31.15
N VAL A 267 7.37 12.26 -30.20
CA VAL A 267 7.88 11.05 -29.51
C VAL A 267 6.78 10.38 -28.69
N GLY A 268 5.92 11.18 -28.03
CA GLY A 268 4.84 10.68 -27.19
C GLY A 268 3.70 9.97 -27.96
N LEU A 269 3.66 10.05 -29.29
CA LEU A 269 2.70 9.32 -30.13
C LEU A 269 3.14 7.87 -30.40
N ASP A 270 4.40 7.52 -30.10
CA ASP A 270 4.88 6.13 -30.29
C ASP A 270 4.32 5.24 -29.19
N CYS A 271 3.45 4.30 -29.59
CA CYS A 271 2.83 3.34 -28.65
C CYS A 271 3.85 2.43 -27.96
N LEU A 272 5.02 2.16 -28.58
CA LEU A 272 6.07 1.34 -27.97
C LEU A 272 6.67 1.95 -26.71
N LEU A 273 6.52 3.26 -26.51
CA LEU A 273 6.95 3.95 -25.28
C LEU A 273 5.96 3.81 -24.12
N TYR A 274 4.73 3.35 -24.40
CA TYR A 274 3.65 3.26 -23.42
C TYR A 274 3.08 1.86 -23.22
N THR A 275 3.43 0.90 -24.08
CA THR A 275 2.95 -0.49 -24.01
C THR A 275 4.07 -1.45 -23.62
N SER A 276 3.68 -2.55 -22.98
CA SER A 276 4.58 -3.61 -22.52
C SER A 276 4.86 -4.67 -23.61
N ASP A 277 4.64 -4.36 -24.87
CA ASP A 277 4.78 -5.30 -25.99
C ASP A 277 6.24 -5.42 -26.51
N ALA A 278 7.21 -5.16 -25.63
CA ALA A 278 8.62 -5.39 -25.90
C ALA A 278 9.10 -6.67 -25.24
#